data_0c15cc3b246c7c0518509c248482bd73
#
_entry.id   0c15cc3b246c7c0518509c248482bd73
#
_cell.length_a   1.000
_cell.length_b   1.000
_cell.length_c   1.000
_cell.angle_alpha   90.00
_cell.angle_beta   90.00
_cell.angle_gamma   90.00
#
_symmetry.space_group_name_H-M   'P 1'
#
loop_
_entity.id
_entity.type
_entity.pdbx_description
1 polymer ?
#
loop_
_entity_poly.entity_id
_entity_poly.type
_entity_poly.pdbx_seq_one_letter_code
_entity_poly.pdbx_strand_id
1 'polypeptide(L)'
;MKMQLNILIVGVLFPAIPLMMINFGNRYSLLAGLIRNLHETVINEKISTEDSARFFRQIASLRQRLRLIAIIQTCSSLAFIFNLSAMISLYFGIDSLGSWLFFLSIILMVAAMIQFTIEIQIANSALDVHLSDLEKHQEWQDYLATSKVRSKKSRKAVPPPPPHPAG
;
A
#
# COMPACT_ATOMS: atom_id res chain seq x y z
N MET A 1 7.59 37.28 -23.18
CA MET A 1 6.80 37.52 -21.95
C MET A 1 7.62 37.01 -20.77
N LYS A 2 8.33 37.90 -20.05
CA LYS A 2 9.08 37.52 -18.84
C LYS A 2 8.05 37.34 -17.74
N MET A 3 7.70 36.11 -17.42
CA MET A 3 6.86 35.78 -16.27
C MET A 3 7.70 36.13 -15.03
N GLN A 4 7.40 37.30 -14.43
CA GLN A 4 8.00 37.64 -13.13
C GLN A 4 7.42 36.67 -12.12
N LEU A 5 8.26 35.74 -11.67
CA LEU A 5 7.89 34.81 -10.60
C LEU A 5 7.73 35.64 -9.32
N ASN A 6 6.50 35.77 -8.85
CA ASN A 6 6.23 36.50 -7.62
C ASN A 6 6.42 35.52 -6.43
N ILE A 7 7.01 36.00 -5.34
CA ILE A 7 7.20 35.25 -4.09
C ILE A 7 5.89 34.62 -3.58
N LEU A 8 4.75 35.22 -3.88
CA LEU A 8 3.43 34.66 -3.56
C LEU A 8 3.15 33.33 -4.25
N ILE A 9 3.58 33.19 -5.53
CA ILE A 9 3.37 31.92 -6.29
C ILE A 9 4.20 30.80 -5.68
N VAL A 10 5.44 31.08 -5.31
CA VAL A 10 6.33 30.13 -4.64
C VAL A 10 5.79 29.77 -3.25
N GLY A 11 5.22 30.75 -2.55
CA GLY A 11 4.64 30.59 -1.21
C GLY A 11 3.42 29.67 -1.16
N VAL A 12 2.68 29.50 -2.27
CA VAL A 12 1.52 28.56 -2.33
C VAL A 12 1.92 27.11 -2.10
N LEU A 13 3.12 26.70 -2.55
CA LEU A 13 3.61 25.35 -2.34
C LEU A 13 4.10 25.11 -0.89
N PHE A 14 4.36 26.14 -0.14
CA PHE A 14 4.90 26.06 1.21
C PHE A 14 4.03 25.21 2.17
N PRO A 15 2.70 25.36 2.27
CA PRO A 15 1.88 24.50 3.12
C PRO A 15 1.58 23.14 2.48
N ALA A 16 1.56 23.03 1.15
CA ALA A 16 1.18 21.81 0.45
C ALA A 16 2.21 20.67 0.64
N ILE A 17 3.49 20.98 0.53
CA ILE A 17 4.57 19.98 0.60
C ILE A 17 4.64 19.31 1.99
N PRO A 18 4.67 20.04 3.13
CA PRO A 18 4.66 19.44 4.46
C PRO A 18 3.44 18.56 4.73
N LEU A 19 2.25 18.96 4.27
CA LEU A 19 1.04 18.15 4.42
C LEU A 19 1.15 16.79 3.70
N MET A 20 1.74 16.78 2.51
CA MET A 20 2.03 15.53 1.80
C MET A 20 3.09 14.69 2.51
N MET A 21 4.13 15.31 3.06
CA MET A 21 5.16 14.61 3.83
C MET A 21 4.60 13.91 5.07
N ILE A 22 3.64 14.52 5.77
CA ILE A 22 2.95 13.89 6.91
C ILE A 22 2.20 12.64 6.43
N ASN A 23 1.48 12.71 5.32
CA ASN A 23 0.77 11.56 4.77
C ASN A 23 1.73 10.41 4.40
N PHE A 24 2.85 10.71 3.76
CA PHE A 24 3.87 9.70 3.42
C PHE A 24 4.50 9.09 4.67
N GLY A 25 4.78 9.91 5.70
CA GLY A 25 5.32 9.47 6.98
C GLY A 25 4.37 8.52 7.72
N ASN A 26 3.08 8.81 7.73
CA ASN A 26 2.06 7.94 8.32
C ASN A 26 2.02 6.57 7.60
N ARG A 27 2.04 6.55 6.28
CA ARG A 27 2.09 5.31 5.50
C ARG A 27 3.37 4.51 5.76
N TYR A 28 4.51 5.17 5.83
CA TYR A 28 5.78 4.54 6.19
C TYR A 28 5.70 3.84 7.54
N SER A 29 5.19 4.54 8.55
CA SER A 29 5.06 4.01 9.92
C SER A 29 4.12 2.81 9.99
N LEU A 30 3.00 2.85 9.26
CA LEU A 30 2.06 1.73 9.18
C LEU A 30 2.69 0.48 8.55
N LEU A 31 3.40 0.63 7.42
CA LEU A 31 4.09 -0.49 6.77
C LEU A 31 5.24 -1.04 7.64
N ALA A 32 6.01 -0.18 8.28
CA ALA A 32 7.08 -0.58 9.17
C ALA A 32 6.54 -1.36 10.38
N GLY A 33 5.41 -0.92 10.96
CA GLY A 33 4.70 -1.64 12.01
C GLY A 33 4.23 -3.01 11.57
N LEU A 34 3.64 -3.12 10.37
CA LEU A 34 3.20 -4.39 9.81
C LEU A 34 4.37 -5.39 9.61
N ILE A 35 5.52 -4.92 9.13
CA ILE A 35 6.72 -5.75 8.96
C ILE A 35 7.22 -6.27 10.32
N ARG A 36 7.21 -5.42 11.37
CA ARG A 36 7.61 -5.84 12.73
C ARG A 36 6.67 -6.90 13.28
N ASN A 37 5.37 -6.69 13.18
CA ASN A 37 4.37 -7.66 13.65
C ASN A 37 4.52 -9.01 12.94
N LEU A 38 4.71 -9.02 11.61
CA LEU A 38 4.96 -10.24 10.86
C LEU A 38 6.25 -10.94 11.31
N HIS A 39 7.30 -10.17 11.58
CA HIS A 39 8.57 -10.71 12.05
C HIS A 39 8.44 -11.36 13.43
N GLU A 40 7.73 -10.72 14.37
CA GLU A 40 7.45 -11.27 15.70
C GLU A 40 6.61 -12.55 15.62
N THR A 41 5.60 -12.58 14.74
CA THR A 41 4.77 -13.78 14.52
C THR A 41 5.61 -14.96 14.02
N VAL A 42 6.51 -14.73 13.07
CA VAL A 42 7.40 -15.77 12.52
C VAL A 42 8.37 -16.33 13.57
N ILE A 43 8.84 -15.47 14.50
CA ILE A 43 9.78 -15.91 15.55
C ILE A 43 9.06 -16.64 16.68
N ASN A 44 7.88 -16.15 17.10
CA ASN A 44 7.17 -16.67 18.27
C ASN A 44 6.36 -17.94 17.99
N GLU A 45 5.83 -18.09 16.78
CA GLU A 45 5.14 -19.29 16.36
C GLU A 45 6.18 -20.25 15.74
N LYS A 46 6.22 -21.51 16.22
CA LYS A 46 6.98 -22.60 15.57
C LYS A 46 6.31 -22.95 14.25
N ILE A 47 6.44 -22.06 13.27
CA ILE A 47 5.80 -22.16 11.96
C ILE A 47 6.51 -23.25 11.15
N SER A 48 5.74 -24.08 10.45
CA SER A 48 6.24 -25.06 9.48
C SER A 48 7.16 -24.42 8.45
N THR A 49 8.16 -25.16 7.96
CA THR A 49 9.15 -24.68 6.97
C THR A 49 8.47 -24.14 5.70
N GLU A 50 7.31 -24.68 5.34
CA GLU A 50 6.55 -24.32 4.15
C GLU A 50 5.82 -22.98 4.32
N ASP A 51 5.25 -22.73 5.49
CA ASP A 51 4.62 -21.46 5.84
C ASP A 51 5.66 -20.34 5.99
N SER A 52 6.84 -20.65 6.53
CA SER A 52 7.95 -19.68 6.63
C SER A 52 8.33 -19.09 5.27
N ALA A 53 8.35 -19.88 4.19
CA ALA A 53 8.67 -19.39 2.85
C ALA A 53 7.60 -18.42 2.29
N ARG A 54 6.34 -18.59 2.66
CA ARG A 54 5.25 -17.65 2.31
C ARG A 54 5.40 -16.33 3.06
N PHE A 55 5.68 -16.37 4.36
CA PHE A 55 5.92 -15.18 5.17
C PHE A 55 7.11 -14.37 4.69
N PHE A 56 8.23 -15.01 4.33
CA PHE A 56 9.40 -14.31 3.79
C PHE A 56 9.10 -13.59 2.47
N ARG A 57 8.28 -14.17 1.59
CA ARG A 57 7.82 -13.50 0.36
C ARG A 57 6.96 -12.28 0.65
N GLN A 58 6.05 -12.37 1.63
CA GLN A 58 5.23 -11.23 2.06
C GLN A 58 6.09 -10.11 2.64
N ILE A 59 7.04 -10.41 3.50
CA ILE A 59 7.98 -9.44 4.07
C ILE A 59 8.82 -8.77 2.96
N ALA A 60 9.28 -9.52 1.98
CA ALA A 60 10.06 -8.99 0.86
C ALA A 60 9.23 -7.97 0.03
N SER A 61 7.97 -8.29 -0.27
CA SER A 61 7.05 -7.38 -0.97
C SER A 61 6.79 -6.10 -0.17
N LEU A 62 6.51 -6.21 1.13
CA LEU A 62 6.31 -5.06 2.03
C LEU A 62 7.57 -4.20 2.12
N ARG A 63 8.77 -4.80 2.16
CA ARG A 63 10.05 -4.09 2.19
C ARG A 63 10.28 -3.28 0.90
N GLN A 64 9.90 -3.83 -0.25
CA GLN A 64 9.97 -3.10 -1.52
C GLN A 64 9.07 -1.86 -1.51
N ARG A 65 7.83 -2.00 -1.03
CA ARG A 65 6.89 -0.88 -0.89
C ARG A 65 7.41 0.17 0.10
N LEU A 66 7.97 -0.26 1.23
CA LEU A 66 8.57 0.64 2.21
C LEU A 66 9.71 1.48 1.59
N ARG A 67 10.55 0.87 0.75
CA ARG A 67 11.61 1.58 0.02
C ARG A 67 11.04 2.61 -0.96
N LEU A 68 9.96 2.30 -1.68
CA LEU A 68 9.31 3.27 -2.57
C LEU A 68 8.79 4.48 -1.79
N ILE A 69 8.12 4.28 -0.66
CA ILE A 69 7.64 5.38 0.19
C ILE A 69 8.81 6.22 0.72
N ALA A 70 9.93 5.60 1.10
CA ALA A 70 11.12 6.32 1.53
C ALA A 70 11.69 7.21 0.41
N ILE A 71 11.72 6.73 -0.83
CA ILE A 71 12.16 7.52 -1.99
C ILE A 71 11.21 8.70 -2.23
N ILE A 72 9.89 8.46 -2.20
CA ILE A 72 8.87 9.52 -2.36
C ILE A 72 9.07 10.61 -1.30
N GLN A 73 9.27 10.22 -0.05
CA GLN A 73 9.50 11.15 1.06
C GLN A 73 10.80 11.94 0.88
N THR A 74 11.87 11.31 0.43
CA THR A 74 13.14 11.97 0.14
C THR A 74 13.00 12.98 -1.00
N CYS A 75 12.35 12.62 -2.11
CA CYS A 75 12.07 13.53 -3.22
C CYS A 75 11.24 14.74 -2.77
N SER A 76 10.21 14.53 -1.96
CA SER A 76 9.37 15.59 -1.42
C SER A 76 10.15 16.52 -0.48
N SER A 77 11.04 15.98 0.36
CA SER A 77 11.92 16.78 1.23
C SER A 77 12.87 17.65 0.43
N LEU A 78 13.47 17.10 -0.64
CA LEU A 78 14.33 17.87 -1.54
C LEU A 78 13.54 18.96 -2.28
N ALA A 79 12.34 18.65 -2.75
CA ALA A 79 11.44 19.65 -3.36
C ALA A 79 11.16 20.80 -2.41
N PHE A 80 10.92 20.51 -1.13
CA PHE A 80 10.71 21.52 -0.11
C PHE A 80 11.93 22.41 0.12
N ILE A 81 13.12 21.80 0.22
CA ILE A 81 14.39 22.54 0.37
C ILE A 81 14.60 23.48 -0.81
N PHE A 82 14.42 23.01 -2.04
CA PHE A 82 14.55 23.87 -3.22
C PHE A 82 13.49 24.97 -3.28
N ASN A 83 12.25 24.68 -2.84
CA ASN A 83 11.20 25.70 -2.76
C ASN A 83 11.54 26.81 -1.75
N LEU A 84 12.05 26.45 -0.56
CA LEU A 84 12.51 27.42 0.43
C LEU A 84 13.70 28.23 -0.09
N SER A 85 14.66 27.58 -0.74
CA SER A 85 15.82 28.24 -1.34
C SER A 85 15.40 29.21 -2.45
N ALA A 86 14.39 28.86 -3.24
CA ALA A 86 13.79 29.75 -4.24
C ALA A 86 13.17 30.99 -3.59
N MET A 87 12.42 30.85 -2.49
CA MET A 87 11.86 31.97 -1.74
C MET A 87 12.94 32.93 -1.23
N ILE A 88 14.00 32.36 -0.65
CA ILE A 88 15.15 33.16 -0.15
C ILE A 88 15.83 33.91 -1.31
N SER A 89 16.05 33.24 -2.44
CA SER A 89 16.69 33.85 -3.62
C SER A 89 15.85 35.01 -4.17
N LEU A 90 14.53 34.85 -4.25
CA LEU A 90 13.63 35.93 -4.70
C LEU A 90 13.58 37.09 -3.70
N TYR A 91 13.66 36.81 -2.40
CA TYR A 91 13.73 37.84 -1.37
C TYR A 91 14.98 38.72 -1.52
N PHE A 92 16.13 38.16 -1.90
CA PHE A 92 17.35 38.90 -2.18
C PHE A 92 17.40 39.52 -3.60
N GLY A 93 16.32 39.41 -4.37
CA GLY A 93 16.24 40.00 -5.73
C GLY A 93 17.02 39.24 -6.80
N ILE A 94 17.41 37.98 -6.55
CA ILE A 94 18.11 37.13 -7.51
C ILE A 94 17.08 36.29 -8.29
N ASP A 95 16.30 36.97 -9.16
CA ASP A 95 15.15 36.35 -9.87
C ASP A 95 15.51 35.16 -10.72
N SER A 96 16.68 35.17 -11.38
CA SER A 96 17.10 34.06 -12.24
C SER A 96 17.32 32.78 -11.45
N LEU A 97 18.05 32.86 -10.33
CA LEU A 97 18.32 31.72 -9.46
C LEU A 97 17.04 31.22 -8.79
N GLY A 98 16.20 32.14 -8.29
CA GLY A 98 14.91 31.79 -7.68
C GLY A 98 14.01 31.04 -8.65
N SER A 99 13.94 31.46 -9.91
CA SER A 99 13.14 30.78 -10.94
C SER A 99 13.63 29.38 -11.25
N TRP A 100 14.93 29.16 -11.35
CA TRP A 100 15.52 27.85 -11.58
C TRP A 100 15.30 26.88 -10.40
N LEU A 101 15.49 27.35 -9.18
CA LEU A 101 15.26 26.57 -7.96
C LEU A 101 13.78 26.18 -7.82
N PHE A 102 12.88 27.11 -8.13
CA PHE A 102 11.45 26.86 -8.12
C PHE A 102 11.03 25.83 -9.16
N PHE A 103 11.55 25.93 -10.39
CA PHE A 103 11.28 24.98 -11.44
C PHE A 103 11.77 23.56 -11.07
N LEU A 104 12.97 23.47 -10.49
CA LEU A 104 13.52 22.19 -9.99
C LEU A 104 12.65 21.60 -8.86
N SER A 105 12.17 22.43 -7.95
CA SER A 105 11.23 22.03 -6.89
C SER A 105 9.96 21.42 -7.46
N ILE A 106 9.36 22.03 -8.48
CA ILE A 106 8.16 21.53 -9.15
C ILE A 106 8.43 20.16 -9.80
N ILE A 107 9.55 20.02 -10.52
CA ILE A 107 9.90 18.73 -11.16
C ILE A 107 10.01 17.61 -10.12
N LEU A 108 10.70 17.86 -9.01
CA LEU A 108 10.84 16.88 -7.93
C LEU A 108 9.50 16.54 -7.29
N MET A 109 8.63 17.55 -7.13
CA MET A 109 7.29 17.35 -6.59
C MET A 109 6.42 16.50 -7.50
N VAL A 110 6.43 16.76 -8.80
CA VAL A 110 5.72 15.96 -9.81
C VAL A 110 6.26 14.53 -9.83
N ALA A 111 7.57 14.34 -9.79
CA ALA A 111 8.17 13.02 -9.72
C ALA A 111 7.74 12.23 -8.46
N ALA A 112 7.71 12.89 -7.29
CA ALA A 112 7.23 12.30 -6.06
C ALA A 112 5.75 11.90 -6.15
N MET A 113 4.90 12.72 -6.78
CA MET A 113 3.47 12.43 -6.97
C MET A 113 3.23 11.27 -7.93
N ILE A 114 4.00 11.17 -9.02
CA ILE A 114 3.93 10.02 -9.94
C ILE A 114 4.30 8.73 -9.21
N GLN A 115 5.41 8.74 -8.47
CA GLN A 115 5.84 7.57 -7.70
C GLN A 115 4.81 7.18 -6.64
N PHE A 116 4.18 8.15 -5.97
CA PHE A 116 3.12 7.92 -5.01
C PHE A 116 1.89 7.27 -5.65
N THR A 117 1.49 7.72 -6.84
CA THR A 117 0.39 7.12 -7.60
C THR A 117 0.68 5.66 -7.95
N ILE A 118 1.91 5.36 -8.37
CA ILE A 118 2.33 3.98 -8.66
C ILE A 118 2.28 3.11 -7.39
N GLU A 119 2.74 3.63 -6.24
CA GLU A 119 2.70 2.90 -4.96
C GLU A 119 1.26 2.56 -4.55
N ILE A 120 0.33 3.51 -4.70
CA ILE A 120 -1.10 3.27 -4.40
C ILE A 120 -1.68 2.17 -5.29
N GLN A 121 -1.36 2.16 -6.58
CA GLN A 121 -1.85 1.13 -7.50
C GLN A 121 -1.33 -0.26 -7.13
N ILE A 122 -0.04 -0.35 -6.78
CA ILE A 122 0.56 -1.60 -6.30
C ILE A 122 -0.11 -2.06 -4.99
N ALA A 123 -0.40 -1.12 -4.08
CA ALA A 123 -1.07 -1.41 -2.82
C ALA A 123 -2.48 -1.96 -3.03
N ASN A 124 -3.27 -1.33 -3.90
CA ASN A 124 -4.64 -1.74 -4.19
C ASN A 124 -4.67 -3.10 -4.90
N SER A 125 -3.81 -3.32 -5.89
CA SER A 125 -3.73 -4.61 -6.59
C SER A 125 -3.36 -5.76 -5.65
N ALA A 126 -2.48 -5.53 -4.69
CA ALA A 126 -2.15 -6.53 -3.68
C ALA A 126 -3.33 -6.84 -2.75
N LEU A 127 -4.15 -5.85 -2.43
CA LEU A 127 -5.36 -6.03 -1.61
C LEU A 127 -6.43 -6.81 -2.36
N ASP A 128 -6.65 -6.52 -3.64
CA ASP A 128 -7.64 -7.21 -4.48
C ASP A 128 -7.33 -8.71 -4.60
N VAL A 129 -6.06 -9.07 -4.73
CA VAL A 129 -5.63 -10.49 -4.75
C VAL A 129 -5.97 -11.18 -3.44
N HIS A 130 -5.74 -10.54 -2.30
CA HIS A 130 -6.06 -11.11 -0.98
C HIS A 130 -7.57 -11.24 -0.75
N LEU A 131 -8.36 -10.26 -1.19
CA LEU A 131 -9.83 -10.31 -1.08
C LEU A 131 -10.41 -11.41 -1.96
N SER A 132 -9.94 -11.56 -3.20
CA SER A 132 -10.41 -12.63 -4.09
C SER A 132 -10.07 -14.03 -3.59
N ASP A 133 -9.00 -14.19 -2.86
CA ASP A 133 -8.60 -15.48 -2.25
C ASP A 133 -9.48 -15.82 -1.05
N LEU A 134 -9.87 -14.83 -0.24
CA LEU A 134 -10.81 -14.98 0.87
C LEU A 134 -12.23 -15.28 0.37
N GLU A 135 -12.67 -14.63 -0.70
CA GLU A 135 -13.99 -14.82 -1.31
C GLU A 135 -14.13 -16.24 -1.86
N LYS A 136 -13.12 -16.74 -2.57
CA LYS A 136 -13.07 -18.13 -3.04
C LYS A 136 -13.08 -19.14 -1.88
N HIS A 137 -12.40 -18.82 -0.78
CA HIS A 137 -12.38 -19.69 0.39
C HIS A 137 -13.75 -19.77 1.08
N GLN A 138 -14.47 -18.66 1.11
CA GLN A 138 -15.81 -18.55 1.68
C GLN A 138 -16.85 -19.27 0.80
N GLU A 139 -16.82 -19.09 -0.53
CA GLU A 139 -17.63 -19.86 -1.48
C GLU A 139 -17.41 -21.37 -1.37
N TRP A 140 -16.15 -21.80 -1.19
CA TRP A 140 -15.79 -23.19 -1.01
C TRP A 140 -16.34 -23.78 0.30
N GLN A 141 -16.29 -23.02 1.40
CA GLN A 141 -16.89 -23.40 2.68
C GLN A 141 -18.41 -23.52 2.59
N ASP A 142 -19.09 -22.60 1.94
CA ASP A 142 -20.53 -22.61 1.72
C ASP A 142 -20.96 -23.80 0.83
N TYR A 143 -20.19 -24.08 -0.21
CA TYR A 143 -20.40 -25.25 -1.07
C TYR A 143 -20.29 -26.55 -0.26
N LEU A 144 -19.27 -26.70 0.57
CA LEU A 144 -19.09 -27.87 1.43
C LEU A 144 -20.19 -28.01 2.49
N ALA A 145 -20.65 -26.90 3.07
CA ALA A 145 -21.78 -26.90 4.01
C ALA A 145 -23.07 -27.36 3.34
N THR A 146 -23.36 -26.83 2.16
CA THR A 146 -24.56 -27.18 1.36
C THR A 146 -24.52 -28.63 0.90
N SER A 147 -23.37 -29.13 0.47
CA SER A 147 -23.19 -30.53 0.04
C SER A 147 -23.38 -31.54 1.19
N LYS A 148 -22.89 -31.20 2.41
CA LYS A 148 -23.11 -32.00 3.61
C LYS A 148 -24.59 -32.08 4.01
N VAL A 149 -25.32 -30.98 3.90
CA VAL A 149 -26.78 -30.92 4.16
C VAL A 149 -27.53 -31.78 3.16
N ARG A 150 -27.17 -31.72 1.86
CA ARG A 150 -27.79 -32.51 0.79
C ARG A 150 -27.56 -34.00 0.96
N SER A 151 -26.33 -34.42 1.31
CA SER A 151 -25.97 -35.81 1.61
C SER A 151 -26.74 -36.37 2.80
N LYS A 152 -26.91 -35.55 3.87
CA LYS A 152 -27.66 -35.98 5.07
C LYS A 152 -29.16 -36.11 4.79
N LYS A 153 -29.72 -35.30 3.88
CA LYS A 153 -31.14 -35.37 3.45
C LYS A 153 -31.39 -36.61 2.56
N SER A 154 -30.42 -36.96 1.67
CA SER A 154 -30.47 -38.15 0.82
C SER A 154 -30.41 -39.45 1.65
N ARG A 155 -29.56 -39.53 2.68
CA ARG A 155 -29.50 -40.66 3.59
C ARG A 155 -30.76 -40.92 4.40
N LYS A 156 -31.53 -39.86 4.73
CA LYS A 156 -32.82 -39.96 5.44
C LYS A 156 -33.99 -40.38 4.53
N ALA A 157 -33.81 -40.27 3.21
CA ALA A 157 -34.85 -40.58 2.21
C ALA A 157 -34.77 -42.02 1.66
N VAL A 158 -33.78 -42.83 2.10
CA VAL A 158 -33.70 -44.24 1.73
C VAL A 158 -34.65 -45.03 2.63
N PRO A 159 -35.73 -45.62 2.09
CA PRO A 159 -36.64 -46.44 2.88
C PRO A 159 -35.90 -47.68 3.42
N PRO A 160 -36.31 -48.20 4.59
CA PRO A 160 -35.69 -49.42 5.15
C PRO A 160 -35.89 -50.60 4.20
N PRO A 161 -34.92 -51.53 4.11
CA PRO A 161 -35.04 -52.70 3.26
C PRO A 161 -36.26 -53.55 3.69
N PRO A 162 -36.95 -54.18 2.74
CA PRO A 162 -38.10 -55.04 3.05
C PRO A 162 -37.65 -56.20 3.97
N PRO A 163 -38.52 -56.63 4.90
CA PRO A 163 -38.24 -57.71 5.80
C PRO A 163 -37.95 -59.00 4.98
N HIS A 164 -36.91 -59.73 5.34
CA HIS A 164 -36.62 -61.02 4.73
C HIS A 164 -37.76 -61.98 4.92
N PRO A 165 -38.23 -62.69 3.89
CA PRO A 165 -39.21 -63.74 4.06
C PRO A 165 -38.64 -64.80 4.98
N ALA A 166 -39.36 -65.10 6.06
CA ALA A 166 -39.04 -66.22 6.94
C ALA A 166 -39.27 -67.51 6.17
N GLY A 167 -38.17 -68.25 5.91
CA GLY A 167 -38.17 -69.63 5.44
C GLY A 167 -38.20 -70.59 6.62
#